data_294f13d66339f6f924c93cb921c83801
#
_entry.id   294f13d66339f6f924c93cb921c83801
#
_cell.length_a   1.000
_cell.length_b   1.000
_cell.length_c   1.000
_cell.angle_alpha   90.00
_cell.angle_beta   90.00
_cell.angle_gamma   90.00
#
_symmetry.space_group_name_H-M   'P 1'
#
loop_
_entity.id
_entity.type
_entity.pdbx_description
1 polymer ?
#
loop_
_entity_poly.entity_id
_entity_poly.type
_entity_poly.pdbx_seq_one_letter_code
_entity_poly.pdbx_strand_id
1 'polypeptide(L)'
;HRVIEGFMAQTGDPTGTGMGGSDLPDIPAEFSKAHFGRGAVGMARAQDPNSANSQFFIMFDDGGFLDGQYTVWGQVTDGMDVVDKINRGEPPADPDKIVKARLASDPN
;
A
#
# COMPACT_ATOMS: atom_id res chain seq x y z
N HIS A 1 1.80 6.20 -7.39
CA HIS A 1 3.09 6.79 -7.76
C HIS A 1 4.25 5.78 -7.85
N ARG A 2 4.03 4.56 -7.38
CA ARG A 2 5.04 3.50 -7.45
C ARG A 2 4.37 2.15 -7.65
N VAL A 3 4.47 1.60 -8.84
CA VAL A 3 3.82 0.33 -9.20
C VAL A 3 4.84 -0.57 -9.87
N ILE A 4 5.22 -1.65 -9.19
CA ILE A 4 6.28 -2.56 -9.62
C ILE A 4 5.68 -3.92 -9.97
N GLU A 5 5.89 -4.35 -11.23
CA GLU A 5 5.41 -5.63 -11.74
C GLU A 5 5.89 -6.78 -10.85
N GLY A 6 4.96 -7.68 -10.50
CA GLY A 6 5.26 -8.86 -9.68
C GLY A 6 5.52 -8.57 -8.22
N PHE A 7 5.40 -7.31 -7.78
CA PHE A 7 5.67 -6.91 -6.40
C PHE A 7 4.45 -6.22 -5.78
N MET A 8 4.27 -4.92 -6.00
CA MET A 8 3.21 -4.17 -5.31
C MET A 8 2.81 -2.89 -6.03
N ALA A 9 1.65 -2.35 -5.66
CA ALA A 9 1.21 -1.01 -6.02
C ALA A 9 1.18 -0.14 -4.76
N GLN A 10 1.90 0.97 -4.77
CA GLN A 10 2.01 1.90 -3.65
C GLN A 10 1.36 3.23 -3.98
N THR A 11 0.57 3.76 -3.04
CA THR A 11 -0.17 5.00 -3.19
C THR A 11 -0.33 5.70 -1.84
N GLY A 12 -1.18 6.71 -1.75
CA GLY A 12 -1.50 7.39 -0.49
C GLY A 12 -0.69 8.66 -0.23
N ASP A 13 0.14 9.09 -1.20
CA ASP A 13 0.81 10.39 -1.15
C ASP A 13 -0.06 11.43 -1.85
N PRO A 14 -0.57 12.45 -1.13
CA PRO A 14 -1.40 13.49 -1.75
C PRO A 14 -0.69 14.25 -2.87
N THR A 15 0.64 14.30 -2.85
CA THR A 15 1.42 14.99 -3.91
C THR A 15 1.66 14.12 -5.14
N GLY A 16 1.43 12.80 -5.03
CA GLY A 16 1.61 11.86 -6.13
C GLY A 16 3.07 11.58 -6.51
N THR A 17 4.04 12.04 -5.72
CA THR A 17 5.47 11.94 -6.04
C THR A 17 6.19 10.79 -5.31
N GLY A 18 5.60 10.27 -4.24
CA GLY A 18 6.23 9.32 -3.34
C GLY A 18 7.01 9.97 -2.19
N MET A 19 7.13 11.30 -2.19
CA MET A 19 7.89 12.05 -1.20
C MET A 19 7.01 12.69 -0.13
N GLY A 20 5.70 12.74 -0.34
CA GLY A 20 4.77 13.42 0.55
C GLY A 20 3.98 12.49 1.45
N GLY A 21 3.15 13.08 2.30
CA GLY A 21 2.26 12.37 3.20
C GLY A 21 1.12 13.28 3.63
N SER A 22 0.31 12.81 4.57
CA SER A 22 -0.78 13.59 5.14
C SER A 22 -0.26 14.64 6.13
N ASP A 23 -1.13 15.57 6.51
CA ASP A 23 -0.82 16.58 7.54
C ASP A 23 -0.88 16.01 8.97
N LEU A 24 -1.30 14.75 9.10
CA LEU A 24 -1.35 14.08 10.40
C LEU A 24 0.05 13.58 10.79
N PRO A 25 0.34 13.43 12.10
CA PRO A 25 1.64 12.90 12.52
C PRO A 25 1.85 11.45 12.09
N ASP A 26 3.12 11.06 12.00
CA ASP A 26 3.51 9.68 11.71
C ASP A 26 3.00 8.75 12.80
N ILE A 27 2.80 7.48 12.43
CA ILE A 27 2.30 6.46 13.34
C ILE A 27 3.36 5.38 13.60
N PRO A 28 3.36 4.78 14.80
CA PRO A 28 4.33 3.74 15.15
C PRO A 28 4.06 2.44 14.39
N ALA A 29 5.11 1.61 14.26
CA ALA A 29 4.98 0.29 13.68
C ALA A 29 4.13 -0.62 14.57
N GLU A 30 3.39 -1.53 13.92
CA GLU A 30 2.57 -2.55 14.59
C GLU A 30 2.83 -3.90 13.91
N PHE A 31 4.06 -4.38 14.01
CA PHE A 31 4.43 -5.64 13.37
C PHE A 31 3.63 -6.81 13.94
N SER A 32 3.33 -7.76 13.07
CA SER A 32 2.56 -8.95 13.43
C SER A 32 3.13 -10.19 12.73
N LYS A 33 2.50 -11.33 12.96
CA LYS A 33 2.85 -12.58 12.29
C LYS A 33 2.11 -12.75 10.96
N ALA A 34 1.29 -11.78 10.55
CA ALA A 34 0.58 -11.83 9.29
C ALA A 34 1.56 -11.82 8.12
N HIS A 35 1.25 -12.61 7.10
CA HIS A 35 2.10 -12.78 5.93
C HIS A 35 1.73 -11.78 4.83
N PHE A 36 2.75 -11.23 4.15
CA PHE A 36 2.56 -10.39 2.98
C PHE A 36 2.34 -11.26 1.74
N GLY A 37 1.17 -11.87 1.65
CA GLY A 37 0.75 -12.60 0.45
C GLY A 37 0.03 -11.70 -0.53
N ARG A 38 -0.39 -12.27 -1.67
CA ARG A 38 -1.15 -11.53 -2.69
C ARG A 38 -2.40 -10.88 -2.08
N GLY A 39 -2.60 -9.60 -2.38
CA GLY A 39 -3.73 -8.81 -1.88
C GLY A 39 -3.54 -8.24 -0.48
N ALA A 40 -2.45 -8.56 0.23
CA ALA A 40 -2.17 -7.96 1.53
C ALA A 40 -1.95 -6.45 1.39
N VAL A 41 -2.46 -5.68 2.34
CA VAL A 41 -2.30 -4.22 2.38
C VAL A 41 -1.37 -3.88 3.54
N GLY A 42 -0.29 -3.19 3.24
CA GLY A 42 0.69 -2.79 4.23
C GLY A 42 0.95 -1.29 4.22
N MET A 43 1.52 -0.77 5.32
CA MET A 43 1.90 0.62 5.42
C MET A 43 3.31 0.83 4.87
N ALA A 44 3.44 1.74 3.90
CA ALA A 44 4.74 2.20 3.44
C ALA A 44 5.35 3.14 4.48
N ARG A 45 6.67 3.13 4.56
CA ARG A 45 7.43 3.95 5.51
C ARG A 45 8.83 4.21 4.99
N ALA A 46 9.52 5.17 5.63
CA ALA A 46 10.95 5.35 5.42
C ALA A 46 11.75 4.28 6.20
N GLN A 47 13.05 4.44 6.35
CA GLN A 47 13.86 3.47 7.10
C GLN A 47 13.47 3.38 8.58
N ASP A 48 13.03 4.49 9.19
CA ASP A 48 12.52 4.47 10.55
C ASP A 48 11.22 3.67 10.61
N PRO A 49 11.14 2.57 11.39
CA PRO A 49 9.92 1.77 11.51
C PRO A 49 8.69 2.55 11.98
N ASN A 50 8.89 3.67 12.66
CA ASN A 50 7.83 4.53 13.20
C ASN A 50 7.56 5.75 12.32
N SER A 51 7.86 5.68 11.02
CA SER A 51 7.67 6.79 10.08
C SER A 51 6.48 6.61 9.14
N ALA A 52 5.61 5.64 9.37
CA ALA A 52 4.42 5.43 8.55
C ALA A 52 3.49 6.64 8.67
N ASN A 53 2.87 7.01 7.56
CA ASN A 53 1.93 8.14 7.50
C ASN A 53 0.70 7.75 6.67
N SER A 54 0.59 8.22 5.44
CA SER A 54 -0.59 7.95 4.60
C SER A 54 -0.30 7.00 3.46
N GLN A 55 0.95 6.75 3.13
CA GLN A 55 1.28 5.85 2.02
C GLN A 55 1.07 4.40 2.42
N PHE A 56 0.49 3.63 1.53
CA PHE A 56 0.26 2.20 1.71
C PHE A 56 0.48 1.47 0.38
N PHE A 57 0.59 0.15 0.45
CA PHE A 57 0.80 -0.66 -0.75
C PHE A 57 -0.08 -1.91 -0.72
N ILE A 58 -0.40 -2.40 -1.91
CA ILE A 58 -1.16 -3.63 -2.12
C ILE A 58 -0.26 -4.61 -2.87
N MET A 59 -0.10 -5.82 -2.33
CA MET A 59 0.76 -6.83 -2.92
C MET A 59 0.12 -7.46 -4.17
N PHE A 60 0.87 -7.52 -5.26
CA PHE A 60 0.48 -8.31 -6.44
C PHE A 60 0.79 -9.79 -6.24
N ASP A 61 1.82 -10.10 -5.47
CA ASP A 61 2.34 -11.46 -5.31
C ASP A 61 2.91 -11.62 -3.90
N ASP A 62 3.47 -12.79 -3.59
CA ASP A 62 4.04 -13.09 -2.28
C ASP A 62 5.26 -12.20 -2.00
N GLY A 63 5.25 -11.52 -0.87
CA GLY A 63 6.34 -10.68 -0.40
C GLY A 63 6.81 -11.08 1.00
N GLY A 64 7.02 -12.37 1.26
CA GLY A 64 7.39 -12.89 2.58
C GLY A 64 8.63 -12.23 3.17
N PHE A 65 9.52 -11.65 2.36
CA PHE A 65 10.67 -10.89 2.83
C PHE A 65 10.27 -9.61 3.60
N LEU A 66 9.02 -9.18 3.51
CA LEU A 66 8.49 -8.04 4.27
C LEU A 66 7.89 -8.44 5.62
N ASP A 67 7.68 -9.73 5.84
CA ASP A 67 7.03 -10.23 7.05
C ASP A 67 7.82 -9.81 8.31
N GLY A 68 7.10 -9.29 9.30
CA GLY A 68 7.69 -8.84 10.56
C GLY A 68 8.49 -7.53 10.47
N GLN A 69 8.62 -6.92 9.29
CA GLN A 69 9.37 -5.68 9.08
C GLN A 69 8.50 -4.52 8.62
N TYR A 70 7.29 -4.82 8.15
CA TYR A 70 6.29 -3.83 7.76
C TYR A 70 4.96 -4.18 8.42
N THR A 71 4.13 -3.17 8.64
CA THR A 71 2.81 -3.37 9.25
C THR A 71 1.80 -3.81 8.19
N VAL A 72 1.25 -5.03 8.34
CA VAL A 72 0.08 -5.49 7.58
C VAL A 72 -1.16 -5.02 8.32
N TRP A 73 -2.06 -4.31 7.64
CA TRP A 73 -3.29 -3.85 8.28
C TRP A 73 -4.57 -4.24 7.54
N GLY A 74 -4.46 -4.89 6.40
CA GLY A 74 -5.65 -5.27 5.66
C GLY A 74 -5.38 -6.30 4.59
N GLN A 75 -6.46 -6.71 3.95
CA GLN A 75 -6.48 -7.65 2.84
C GLN A 75 -7.54 -7.18 1.85
N VAL A 76 -7.20 -7.14 0.57
CA VAL A 76 -8.18 -6.84 -0.48
C VAL A 76 -9.18 -7.99 -0.55
N THR A 77 -10.47 -7.70 -0.38
CA THR A 77 -11.53 -8.70 -0.39
C THR A 77 -12.27 -8.76 -1.72
N ASP A 78 -12.17 -7.71 -2.54
CA ASP A 78 -12.85 -7.60 -3.81
C ASP A 78 -12.08 -6.68 -4.73
N GLY A 79 -12.02 -6.98 -6.02
CA GLY A 79 -11.38 -6.12 -7.01
C GLY A 79 -9.90 -6.36 -7.26
N MET A 80 -9.30 -7.46 -6.78
CA MET A 80 -7.88 -7.75 -7.07
C MET A 80 -7.58 -7.86 -8.57
N ASP A 81 -8.53 -8.31 -9.37
CA ASP A 81 -8.40 -8.34 -10.82
C ASP A 81 -8.27 -6.94 -11.42
N VAL A 82 -8.89 -5.94 -10.80
CA VAL A 82 -8.74 -4.53 -11.16
C VAL A 82 -7.37 -4.00 -10.73
N VAL A 83 -6.93 -4.36 -9.52
CA VAL A 83 -5.60 -3.99 -9.02
C VAL A 83 -4.50 -4.51 -9.96
N ASP A 84 -4.65 -5.74 -10.47
CA ASP A 84 -3.70 -6.33 -11.41
C ASP A 84 -3.54 -5.51 -12.70
N LYS A 85 -4.53 -4.70 -13.06
CA LYS A 85 -4.53 -3.89 -14.29
C LYS A 85 -3.96 -2.49 -14.11
N ILE A 86 -3.54 -2.11 -12.91
CA ILE A 86 -2.95 -0.80 -12.65
C ILE A 86 -1.67 -0.63 -13.47
N ASN A 87 -1.52 0.52 -14.10
CA ASN A 87 -0.34 0.84 -14.91
C ASN A 87 0.94 0.83 -14.08
N ARG A 88 1.99 0.19 -14.59
CA ARG A 88 3.27 0.03 -13.91
C ARG A 88 4.14 1.28 -14.07
N GLY A 89 5.06 1.52 -13.13
CA GLY A 89 6.03 2.62 -13.19
C GLY A 89 6.31 3.24 -11.83
N GLU A 90 7.37 4.05 -11.75
CA GLU A 90 7.81 4.73 -10.52
C GLU A 90 8.12 6.21 -10.79
N PRO A 91 7.11 7.07 -11.02
CA PRO A 91 5.68 6.80 -11.15
C PRO A 91 5.29 6.29 -12.54
N PRO A 92 4.10 5.69 -12.70
CA PRO A 92 3.58 5.34 -14.02
C PRO A 92 3.44 6.58 -14.91
N ALA A 93 3.68 6.42 -16.22
CA ALA A 93 3.51 7.52 -17.17
C ALA A 93 2.05 7.98 -17.28
N ASP A 94 1.12 7.04 -17.08
CA ASP A 94 -0.32 7.32 -17.05
C ASP A 94 -0.90 6.67 -15.77
N PRO A 95 -0.82 7.37 -14.63
CA PRO A 95 -1.20 6.77 -13.36
C PRO A 95 -2.70 6.61 -13.21
N ASP A 96 -3.09 5.47 -12.65
CA ASP A 96 -4.46 5.24 -12.21
C ASP A 96 -4.71 5.98 -10.89
N LYS A 97 -5.98 6.25 -10.60
CA LYS A 97 -6.39 6.98 -9.39
C LYS A 97 -7.40 6.18 -8.61
N ILE A 98 -7.32 6.26 -7.27
CA ILE A 98 -8.36 5.72 -6.41
C ILE A 98 -9.54 6.68 -6.43
N VAL A 99 -10.67 6.22 -6.96
CA VAL A 99 -11.91 6.99 -6.97
C VAL A 99 -12.65 6.81 -5.65
N LYS A 100 -12.66 5.58 -5.11
CA LYS A 100 -13.30 5.25 -3.86
C LYS A 100 -12.62 4.04 -3.23
N ALA A 101 -12.31 4.14 -1.93
CA ALA A 101 -11.79 3.02 -1.15
C ALA A 101 -12.42 3.07 0.24
N ARG A 102 -12.75 1.89 0.79
CA ARG A 102 -13.31 1.78 2.13
C ARG A 102 -13.08 0.39 2.70
N LEU A 103 -13.21 0.25 4.01
CA LEU A 103 -13.18 -1.04 4.68
C LEU A 103 -14.48 -1.80 4.39
N ALA A 104 -14.38 -3.13 4.29
CA ALA A 104 -15.55 -3.98 4.04
C ALA A 104 -16.60 -3.85 5.17
N SER A 105 -16.16 -3.52 6.38
CA SER A 105 -17.03 -3.32 7.54
C SER A 105 -17.75 -1.97 7.56
N ASP A 106 -17.37 -1.03 6.69
CA ASP A 106 -18.03 0.28 6.63
C ASP A 106 -19.42 0.16 6.02
N PRO A 107 -20.44 0.84 6.59
CA PRO A 107 -21.82 0.74 6.10
C PRO A 107 -22.06 1.48 4.78
N ASN A 108 -21.14 2.19 4.26
CA ASN A 108 -21.23 2.94 3.00
C ASN A 108 -20.29 2.42 1.95
#